data_182176388c3cc7d18a5c2aef4eb77747
#
_entry.id   182176388c3cc7d18a5c2aef4eb77747
#
_cell.length_a   1.000
_cell.length_b   1.000
_cell.length_c   1.000
_cell.angle_alpha   90.00
_cell.angle_beta   90.00
_cell.angle_gamma   90.00
#
_symmetry.space_group_name_H-M   'P 1'
#
loop_
_entity.id
_entity.type
_entity.pdbx_description
1 polymer ?
#
loop_
_entity_poly.entity_id
_entity_poly.type
_entity_poly.pdbx_seq_one_letter_code
_entity_poly.pdbx_strand_id
1 'polypeptide(L)'
;PRMNPLNSSKNLYEGNIFYFTIIGEYDEVKEFYNSIKENNNIRATFQKEIYNDSYWCEIMPITASKANGILQLKETYNFDRVVTFGDAINDVPMFQISDECYAMDNACEELKSIATKVILSNNQDGVALFLQENFNS
;
A
#
# COMPACT_ATOMS: atom_id res chain seq x y z
N PRO A 1 -2.86 -21.49 -10.45
CA PRO A 1 -1.81 -21.20 -9.49
C PRO A 1 -1.20 -19.84 -9.83
N ARG A 2 -1.01 -18.99 -8.81
CA ARG A 2 -0.39 -17.66 -8.99
C ARG A 2 1.14 -17.71 -9.00
N MET A 3 1.73 -18.87 -8.73
CA MET A 3 3.17 -19.07 -8.69
C MET A 3 3.65 -19.73 -9.97
N ASN A 4 4.65 -19.11 -10.59
CA ASN A 4 5.38 -19.69 -11.70
C ASN A 4 6.84 -19.89 -11.24
N PRO A 5 7.21 -21.10 -10.77
CA PRO A 5 8.55 -21.35 -10.25
C PRO A 5 9.59 -21.17 -11.36
N LEU A 6 10.66 -20.49 -11.05
CA LEU A 6 11.77 -20.26 -11.96
C LEU A 6 12.70 -21.49 -12.00
N ASN A 7 13.13 -21.88 -13.16
CA ASN A 7 14.09 -22.96 -13.36
C ASN A 7 15.54 -22.55 -13.05
N SER A 8 15.80 -21.25 -12.98
CA SER A 8 17.12 -20.68 -12.71
C SER A 8 16.99 -19.28 -12.08
N SER A 9 17.88 -18.96 -11.13
CA SER A 9 17.97 -17.61 -10.56
C SER A 9 18.31 -16.53 -11.60
N LYS A 10 18.87 -16.88 -12.75
CA LYS A 10 19.13 -15.95 -13.85
C LYS A 10 17.83 -15.35 -14.41
N ASN A 11 16.74 -16.12 -14.39
CA ASN A 11 15.42 -15.65 -14.87
C ASN A 11 14.78 -14.59 -13.96
N LEU A 12 15.32 -14.35 -12.75
CA LEU A 12 14.88 -13.25 -11.88
C LEU A 12 15.10 -11.86 -12.50
N TYR A 13 16.01 -11.75 -13.44
CA TYR A 13 16.40 -10.48 -14.06
C TYR A 13 15.76 -10.27 -15.45
N GLU A 14 14.88 -11.17 -15.86
CA GLU A 14 14.18 -11.07 -17.14
C GLU A 14 12.90 -10.24 -17.00
N GLY A 15 12.67 -9.33 -17.95
CA GLY A 15 11.46 -8.51 -18.03
C GLY A 15 11.46 -7.30 -17.11
N ASN A 16 10.27 -6.73 -16.91
CA ASN A 16 10.04 -5.59 -16.04
C ASN A 16 9.68 -6.07 -14.63
N ILE A 17 10.52 -5.77 -13.67
CA ILE A 17 10.33 -6.15 -12.28
C ILE A 17 9.67 -4.99 -11.54
N PHE A 18 8.49 -5.23 -10.96
CA PHE A 18 7.73 -4.22 -10.23
C PHE A 18 8.08 -4.22 -8.74
N TYR A 19 8.28 -5.39 -8.14
CA TYR A 19 8.75 -5.54 -6.76
C TYR A 19 9.27 -6.95 -6.49
N PHE A 20 10.02 -7.09 -5.41
CA PHE A 20 10.46 -8.36 -4.88
C PHE A 20 9.88 -8.56 -3.49
N THR A 21 9.58 -9.81 -3.16
CA THR A 21 9.28 -10.26 -1.80
C THR A 21 10.24 -11.36 -1.41
N ILE A 22 10.91 -11.19 -0.28
CA ILE A 22 11.75 -12.20 0.34
C ILE A 22 11.03 -12.68 1.60
N ILE A 23 10.89 -13.99 1.74
CA ILE A 23 10.19 -14.62 2.85
C ILE A 23 11.16 -15.61 3.50
N GLY A 24 11.28 -15.57 4.83
CA GLY A 24 12.19 -16.45 5.55
C GLY A 24 12.13 -16.25 7.06
N GLU A 25 13.16 -16.75 7.74
CA GLU A 25 13.33 -16.59 9.17
C GLU A 25 13.75 -15.15 9.52
N TYR A 26 13.50 -14.76 10.78
CA TYR A 26 13.75 -13.39 11.25
C TYR A 26 15.15 -12.89 10.94
N ASP A 27 16.17 -13.64 11.32
CA ASP A 27 17.56 -13.18 11.22
C ASP A 27 18.01 -12.98 9.76
N GLU A 28 17.64 -13.92 8.87
CA GLU A 28 18.00 -13.86 7.45
C GLU A 28 17.32 -12.66 6.76
N VAL A 29 16.00 -12.52 6.96
CA VAL A 29 15.24 -11.44 6.32
C VAL A 29 15.61 -10.09 6.91
N LYS A 30 15.92 -10.03 8.21
CA LYS A 30 16.32 -8.81 8.90
C LYS A 30 17.71 -8.33 8.47
N GLU A 31 18.65 -9.24 8.33
CA GLU A 31 20.01 -8.92 7.83
C GLU A 31 19.91 -8.35 6.41
N PHE A 32 19.17 -9.02 5.55
CA PHE A 32 18.93 -8.55 4.19
C PHE A 32 18.27 -7.16 4.17
N TYR A 33 17.17 -6.96 4.91
CA TYR A 33 16.52 -5.65 5.03
C TYR A 33 17.50 -4.55 5.47
N ASN A 34 18.33 -4.83 6.48
CA ASN A 34 19.29 -3.85 6.97
C ASN A 34 20.35 -3.49 5.93
N SER A 35 20.69 -4.40 5.02
CA SER A 35 21.65 -4.16 3.94
C SER A 35 21.16 -3.21 2.85
N ILE A 36 19.81 -3.08 2.71
CA ILE A 36 19.21 -2.31 1.61
C ILE A 36 18.38 -1.10 2.05
N LYS A 37 17.95 -1.01 3.31
CA LYS A 37 16.99 0.00 3.79
C LYS A 37 17.43 1.45 3.60
N GLU A 38 18.73 1.71 3.51
CA GLU A 38 19.31 3.04 3.30
C GLU A 38 19.46 3.40 1.80
N ASN A 39 19.02 2.53 0.89
CA ASN A 39 19.10 2.81 -0.54
C ASN A 39 17.97 3.76 -0.96
N ASN A 40 18.30 4.97 -1.36
CA ASN A 40 17.35 6.04 -1.72
C ASN A 40 16.52 5.79 -2.98
N ASN A 41 16.85 4.77 -3.77
CA ASN A 41 16.12 4.44 -5.01
C ASN A 41 14.98 3.44 -4.78
N ILE A 42 14.94 2.82 -3.61
CA ILE A 42 13.96 1.80 -3.28
C ILE A 42 13.27 2.11 -1.96
N ARG A 43 12.09 1.56 -1.80
CA ARG A 43 11.40 1.41 -0.52
C ARG A 43 11.50 -0.05 -0.11
N ALA A 44 12.02 -0.29 1.07
CA ALA A 44 12.02 -1.61 1.70
C ALA A 44 11.12 -1.61 2.93
N THR A 45 10.29 -2.64 3.09
CA THR A 45 9.48 -2.87 4.30
C THR A 45 9.91 -4.18 4.94
N PHE A 46 9.81 -4.27 6.26
CA PHE A 46 10.08 -5.50 7.01
C PHE A 46 8.93 -5.73 7.98
N GLN A 47 8.30 -6.89 7.87
CA GLN A 47 7.13 -7.23 8.68
C GLN A 47 7.07 -8.72 9.00
N LYS A 48 6.42 -9.06 10.12
CA LYS A 48 6.07 -10.43 10.46
C LYS A 48 4.78 -10.81 9.72
N GLU A 49 4.74 -12.04 9.18
CA GLU A 49 3.51 -12.63 8.63
C GLU A 49 2.50 -12.88 9.77
N ILE A 50 1.23 -12.62 9.51
CA ILE A 50 0.16 -12.81 10.50
C ILE A 50 -0.37 -14.24 10.59
N TYR A 51 -0.12 -15.06 9.56
CA TYR A 51 -0.65 -16.43 9.48
C TYR A 51 0.37 -17.51 9.83
N ASN A 52 1.64 -17.15 9.91
CA ASN A 52 2.72 -18.06 10.29
C ASN A 52 3.88 -17.28 10.94
N ASP A 53 4.95 -17.97 11.35
CA ASP A 53 6.08 -17.33 12.02
C ASP A 53 7.15 -16.76 11.07
N SER A 54 6.91 -16.74 9.76
CA SER A 54 7.85 -16.18 8.80
C SER A 54 7.87 -14.64 8.82
N TYR A 55 8.94 -14.08 8.26
CA TYR A 55 9.13 -12.65 8.07
C TYR A 55 9.24 -12.33 6.59
N TRP A 56 8.76 -11.13 6.25
CA TRP A 56 8.72 -10.65 4.88
C TRP A 56 9.54 -9.37 4.75
N CYS A 57 10.33 -9.29 3.68
CA CYS A 57 10.91 -8.05 3.20
C CYS A 57 10.39 -7.79 1.79
N GLU A 58 9.63 -6.71 1.63
CA GLU A 58 9.15 -6.25 0.34
C GLU A 58 10.00 -5.10 -0.15
N ILE A 59 10.39 -5.14 -1.41
CA ILE A 59 11.27 -4.17 -2.06
C ILE A 59 10.57 -3.66 -3.31
N MET A 60 10.42 -2.35 -3.40
CA MET A 60 9.77 -1.69 -4.53
C MET A 60 10.50 -0.39 -4.88
N PRO A 61 10.31 0.16 -6.09
CA PRO A 61 10.82 1.49 -6.42
C PRO A 61 10.34 2.54 -5.41
N ILE A 62 11.16 3.54 -5.09
CA ILE A 62 10.79 4.61 -4.15
C ILE A 62 9.52 5.35 -4.60
N THR A 63 9.26 5.39 -5.90
CA THR A 63 8.07 6.00 -6.49
C THR A 63 6.80 5.15 -6.36
N ALA A 64 6.93 3.87 -5.99
CA ALA A 64 5.78 2.98 -5.82
C ALA A 64 5.04 3.32 -4.51
N SER A 65 3.99 4.12 -4.62
CA SER A 65 3.10 4.46 -3.51
C SER A 65 1.67 4.65 -4.01
N LYS A 66 0.69 4.49 -3.12
CA LYS A 66 -0.73 4.77 -3.43
C LYS A 66 -0.90 6.23 -3.91
N ALA A 67 -0.23 7.17 -3.26
CA ALA A 67 -0.26 8.58 -3.64
C ALA A 67 0.25 8.82 -5.06
N ASN A 68 1.42 8.29 -5.41
CA ASN A 68 1.96 8.43 -6.77
C ASN A 68 1.09 7.75 -7.82
N GLY A 69 0.50 6.59 -7.51
CA GLY A 69 -0.46 5.93 -8.39
C GLY A 69 -1.68 6.81 -8.68
N ILE A 70 -2.23 7.45 -7.66
CA ILE A 70 -3.37 8.38 -7.80
C ILE A 70 -2.97 9.60 -8.63
N LEU A 71 -1.81 10.19 -8.37
CA LEU A 71 -1.33 11.34 -9.15
C LEU A 71 -1.16 11.01 -10.64
N GLN A 72 -0.61 9.84 -10.95
CA GLN A 72 -0.51 9.35 -12.33
C GLN A 72 -1.89 9.15 -12.98
N LEU A 73 -2.86 8.58 -12.25
CA LEU A 73 -4.23 8.43 -12.75
C LEU A 73 -4.91 9.79 -12.97
N LYS A 74 -4.74 10.72 -12.02
CA LYS A 74 -5.26 12.08 -12.11
C LYS A 74 -4.75 12.79 -13.38
N GLU A 75 -3.45 12.69 -13.64
CA GLU A 75 -2.81 13.24 -14.85
C GLU A 75 -3.28 12.52 -16.12
N THR A 76 -3.27 11.18 -16.13
CA THR A 76 -3.60 10.38 -17.33
C THR A 76 -5.03 10.60 -17.79
N TYR A 77 -5.97 10.69 -16.86
CA TYR A 77 -7.40 10.80 -17.12
C TYR A 77 -7.96 12.21 -16.95
N ASN A 78 -7.11 13.15 -16.56
CA ASN A 78 -7.49 14.55 -16.31
C ASN A 78 -8.66 14.67 -15.29
N PHE A 79 -8.54 13.97 -14.16
CA PHE A 79 -9.55 14.08 -13.11
C PHE A 79 -9.36 15.36 -12.29
N ASP A 80 -10.45 16.09 -12.06
CA ASP A 80 -10.43 17.34 -11.30
C ASP A 80 -10.41 17.09 -9.78
N ARG A 81 -10.95 15.97 -9.32
CA ARG A 81 -11.16 15.67 -7.90
C ARG A 81 -10.74 14.25 -7.55
N VAL A 82 -10.11 14.12 -6.39
CA VAL A 82 -9.67 12.86 -5.79
C VAL A 82 -10.35 12.69 -4.42
N VAL A 83 -11.09 11.61 -4.29
CA VAL A 83 -11.68 11.17 -3.02
C VAL A 83 -11.06 9.83 -2.63
N THR A 84 -10.61 9.71 -1.39
CA THR A 84 -9.93 8.50 -0.93
C THR A 84 -10.52 7.95 0.36
N PHE A 85 -10.38 6.63 0.54
CA PHE A 85 -10.79 5.90 1.71
C PHE A 85 -9.60 5.10 2.25
N GLY A 86 -9.47 5.02 3.57
CA GLY A 86 -8.33 4.32 4.17
C GLY A 86 -8.57 3.92 5.62
N ASP A 87 -7.75 2.99 6.12
CA ASP A 87 -7.84 2.48 7.49
C ASP A 87 -6.48 2.33 8.18
N ALA A 88 -5.37 2.40 7.46
CA ALA A 88 -4.05 2.11 7.99
C ALA A 88 -3.03 3.24 7.73
N ILE A 89 -1.92 3.20 8.48
CA ILE A 89 -0.85 4.22 8.42
C ILE A 89 -0.25 4.41 7.02
N ASN A 90 -0.24 3.35 6.20
CA ASN A 90 0.25 3.41 4.82
C ASN A 90 -0.68 4.19 3.87
N ASP A 91 -1.87 4.61 4.33
CA ASP A 91 -2.81 5.44 3.59
C ASP A 91 -2.59 6.95 3.83
N VAL A 92 -1.81 7.33 4.84
CA VAL A 92 -1.51 8.73 5.15
C VAL A 92 -1.01 9.52 3.93
N PRO A 93 -0.03 9.04 3.13
CA PRO A 93 0.41 9.77 1.94
C PRO A 93 -0.68 9.95 0.89
N MET A 94 -1.62 9.01 0.80
CA MET A 94 -2.77 9.10 -0.09
C MET A 94 -3.76 10.16 0.38
N PHE A 95 -4.04 10.25 1.67
CA PHE A 95 -4.90 11.27 2.26
C PHE A 95 -4.36 12.68 2.06
N GLN A 96 -3.04 12.85 2.17
CA GLN A 96 -2.38 14.15 2.02
C GLN A 96 -2.49 14.78 0.62
N ILE A 97 -2.76 13.96 -0.42
CA ILE A 97 -2.88 14.44 -1.81
C ILE A 97 -4.33 14.44 -2.30
N SER A 98 -5.27 14.11 -1.44
CA SER A 98 -6.69 14.01 -1.80
C SER A 98 -7.42 15.32 -1.51
N ASP A 99 -8.43 15.61 -2.33
CA ASP A 99 -9.35 16.74 -2.12
C ASP A 99 -10.29 16.44 -0.94
N GLU A 100 -10.67 15.16 -0.78
CA GLU A 100 -11.40 14.64 0.38
C GLU A 100 -10.88 13.26 0.75
N CYS A 101 -10.81 12.98 2.04
CA CYS A 101 -10.35 11.70 2.55
C CYS A 101 -11.22 11.22 3.71
N TYR A 102 -11.61 9.96 3.66
CA TYR A 102 -12.55 9.34 4.59
C TYR A 102 -11.88 8.17 5.31
N ALA A 103 -11.69 8.31 6.62
CA ALA A 103 -11.17 7.25 7.45
C ALA A 103 -12.29 6.28 7.84
N MET A 104 -11.98 4.97 7.77
CA MET A 104 -12.87 3.97 8.32
C MET A 104 -12.92 4.07 9.85
N ASP A 105 -14.04 3.69 10.49
CA ASP A 105 -14.16 3.71 11.96
C ASP A 105 -13.12 2.81 12.64
N ASN A 106 -12.70 1.74 12.01
CA ASN A 106 -11.59 0.88 12.47
C ASN A 106 -10.20 1.41 12.10
N ALA A 107 -10.07 2.60 11.53
CA ALA A 107 -8.78 3.17 11.15
C ALA A 107 -7.92 3.56 12.35
N CYS A 108 -6.61 3.65 12.13
CA CYS A 108 -5.68 4.17 13.13
C CYS A 108 -5.97 5.65 13.44
N GLU A 109 -5.68 6.08 14.68
CA GLU A 109 -5.97 7.44 15.14
C GLU A 109 -5.24 8.52 14.32
N GLU A 110 -4.05 8.23 13.83
CA GLU A 110 -3.30 9.13 12.97
C GLU A 110 -4.05 9.43 11.68
N LEU A 111 -4.62 8.41 11.04
CA LEU A 111 -5.40 8.59 9.82
C LEU A 111 -6.72 9.32 10.08
N LYS A 112 -7.42 8.98 11.18
CA LYS A 112 -8.64 9.67 11.59
C LYS A 112 -8.42 11.17 11.84
N SER A 113 -7.28 11.53 12.39
CA SER A 113 -6.95 12.92 12.73
C SER A 113 -6.81 13.84 11.53
N ILE A 114 -6.48 13.31 10.36
CA ILE A 114 -6.30 14.05 9.10
C ILE A 114 -7.45 13.86 8.11
N ALA A 115 -8.42 13.00 8.45
CA ALA A 115 -9.55 12.71 7.59
C ALA A 115 -10.55 13.87 7.53
N THR A 116 -11.18 14.06 6.38
CA THR A 116 -12.34 14.94 6.22
C THR A 116 -13.50 14.50 7.13
N LYS A 117 -13.70 13.19 7.24
CA LYS A 117 -14.71 12.58 8.10
C LYS A 117 -14.38 11.12 8.36
N VAL A 118 -14.78 10.61 9.53
CA VAL A 118 -14.80 9.17 9.83
C VAL A 118 -16.14 8.59 9.37
N ILE A 119 -16.09 7.47 8.66
CA ILE A 119 -17.25 6.73 8.17
C ILE A 119 -17.32 5.35 8.83
N LEU A 120 -18.39 4.58 8.58
CA LEU A 120 -18.54 3.23 9.12
C LEU A 120 -17.34 2.33 8.79
N SER A 121 -17.11 1.32 9.62
CA SER A 121 -16.00 0.39 9.46
C SER A 121 -16.12 -0.48 8.21
N ASN A 122 -15.03 -1.13 7.83
CA ASN A 122 -15.00 -2.11 6.74
C ASN A 122 -15.96 -3.30 6.98
N ASN A 123 -16.21 -3.67 8.24
CA ASN A 123 -17.16 -4.74 8.62
C ASN A 123 -18.64 -4.31 8.51
N GLN A 124 -18.89 -3.04 8.25
CA GLN A 124 -20.21 -2.44 8.15
C GLN A 124 -20.47 -1.86 6.73
N ASP A 125 -19.72 -2.33 5.74
CA ASP A 125 -19.80 -1.85 4.36
C ASP A 125 -19.66 -0.32 4.21
N GLY A 126 -18.82 0.29 5.08
CA GLY A 126 -18.74 1.74 5.24
C GLY A 126 -18.49 2.51 3.95
N VAL A 127 -17.58 2.05 3.08
CA VAL A 127 -17.34 2.71 1.77
C VAL A 127 -18.56 2.61 0.87
N ALA A 128 -19.18 1.43 0.77
CA ALA A 128 -20.32 1.22 -0.11
C ALA A 128 -21.51 2.08 0.30
N LEU A 129 -21.84 2.10 1.59
CA LEU A 129 -22.92 2.92 2.13
C LEU A 129 -22.65 4.42 1.93
N PHE A 130 -21.43 4.86 2.22
CA PHE A 130 -21.05 6.25 2.01
C PHE A 130 -21.19 6.68 0.53
N LEU A 131 -20.72 5.85 -0.41
CA LEU A 131 -20.86 6.14 -1.84
C LEU A 131 -22.32 6.17 -2.28
N GLN A 132 -23.14 5.25 -1.76
CA GLN A 132 -24.56 5.20 -2.04
C GLN A 132 -25.31 6.45 -1.57
N GLU A 133 -24.96 6.97 -0.39
CA GLU A 133 -25.58 8.15 0.19
C GLU A 133 -25.16 9.47 -0.47
N ASN A 134 -23.92 9.56 -0.97
CA ASN A 134 -23.33 10.82 -1.40
C ASN A 134 -23.11 10.94 -2.92
N PHE A 135 -23.14 9.83 -3.67
CA PHE A 135 -22.81 9.80 -5.11
C PHE A 135 -23.86 9.10 -5.99
N ASN A 136 -24.96 8.56 -5.42
CA ASN A 136 -26.09 8.09 -6.21
C ASN A 136 -26.97 9.28 -6.61
N SER A 137 -26.72 9.77 -7.81
CA SER A 137 -27.61 10.69 -8.54
C SER A 137 -28.30 9.93 -9.65
#